data_cfee31848a255f1150dd4907ad7ea64f
#
_entry.id   cfee31848a255f1150dd4907ad7ea64f
#
_cell.length_a   1.000
_cell.length_b   1.000
_cell.length_c   1.000
_cell.angle_alpha   90.00
_cell.angle_beta   90.00
_cell.angle_gamma   90.00
#
_symmetry.space_group_name_H-M   'P 1'
#
loop_
_entity.id
_entity.type
_entity.pdbx_description
1 polymer ?
#
loop_
_entity_poly.entity_id
_entity_poly.type
_entity_poly.pdbx_seq_one_letter_code
_entity_poly.pdbx_strand_id
1 'polypeptide(L)'
;MLGLNGAGKTTLLRMLAGESKSDGGEVEFGYQVTTGYFAQEHDNLDPEASLIDHMRRHAPVRLGLTETDLRGMLGMFGLSGTKVFQESATLSGGEKTKLALAMLMVGRNNLLFLDEPTNNLDPPSRQAVADALSAWKGAIILVSHDTEFVEQLAPTKVLLMPDGQVDYFSNEWLDLVSLA
;
A
#
# COMPACT_ATOMS: atom_id res chain seq x y z
N MET A 1 1.03 4.10 -11.75
CA MET A 1 1.96 3.82 -12.88
C MET A 1 1.27 2.84 -13.81
N LEU A 2 1.25 3.13 -15.10
CA LEU A 2 0.58 2.32 -16.13
C LEU A 2 1.57 1.83 -17.19
N GLY A 3 1.28 0.71 -17.82
CA GLY A 3 2.05 0.11 -18.90
C GLY A 3 1.81 -1.39 -18.98
N LEU A 4 2.14 -2.01 -20.09
CA LEU A 4 1.98 -3.44 -20.28
C LEU A 4 2.81 -4.28 -19.29
N ASN A 5 2.45 -5.55 -19.15
CA ASN A 5 3.24 -6.49 -18.36
C ASN A 5 4.68 -6.55 -18.90
N GLY A 6 5.66 -6.52 -18.00
CA GLY A 6 7.08 -6.43 -18.38
C GLY A 6 7.61 -5.02 -18.68
N ALA A 7 6.79 -3.97 -18.65
CA ALA A 7 7.23 -2.59 -18.86
C ALA A 7 8.13 -2.02 -17.74
N GLY A 8 8.42 -2.78 -16.69
CA GLY A 8 9.30 -2.37 -15.60
C GLY A 8 8.64 -1.61 -14.46
N LYS A 9 7.30 -1.60 -14.35
CA LYS A 9 6.55 -0.89 -13.30
C LYS A 9 7.01 -1.24 -11.89
N THR A 10 6.96 -2.52 -11.52
CA THR A 10 7.42 -3.03 -10.21
C THR A 10 8.89 -2.74 -9.98
N THR A 11 9.73 -2.89 -11.00
CA THR A 11 11.17 -2.62 -10.90
C THR A 11 11.42 -1.15 -10.56
N LEU A 12 10.78 -0.23 -11.29
CA LEU A 12 10.89 1.19 -11.01
C LEU A 12 10.32 1.54 -9.62
N LEU A 13 9.18 0.96 -9.25
CA LEU A 13 8.57 1.19 -7.94
C LEU A 13 9.52 0.77 -6.80
N ARG A 14 10.17 -0.40 -6.92
CA ARG A 14 11.18 -0.90 -5.97
C ARG A 14 12.41 0.00 -5.89
N MET A 15 12.90 0.50 -7.02
CA MET A 15 14.02 1.45 -7.05
C MET A 15 13.65 2.75 -6.34
N LEU A 16 12.47 3.31 -6.64
CA LEU A 16 11.97 4.51 -5.98
C LEU A 16 11.76 4.32 -4.47
N ALA A 17 11.35 3.13 -4.04
CA ALA A 17 11.18 2.79 -2.63
C ALA A 17 12.52 2.52 -1.90
N GLY A 18 13.63 2.41 -2.63
CA GLY A 18 14.95 2.07 -2.07
C GLY A 18 15.16 0.57 -1.82
N GLU A 19 14.23 -0.28 -2.30
CA GLU A 19 14.29 -1.75 -2.15
C GLU A 19 15.23 -2.41 -3.16
N SER A 20 15.61 -1.71 -4.21
CA SER A 20 16.58 -2.16 -5.20
C SER A 20 17.46 -1.01 -5.68
N LYS A 21 18.69 -1.34 -6.09
CA LYS A 21 19.60 -0.36 -6.66
C LYS A 21 19.27 -0.09 -8.12
N SER A 22 19.40 1.18 -8.54
CA SER A 22 19.36 1.55 -9.96
C SER A 22 20.74 1.37 -10.60
N ASP A 23 20.77 1.04 -11.88
CA ASP A 23 22.01 0.99 -12.67
C ASP A 23 22.53 2.40 -13.02
N GLY A 24 21.69 3.43 -12.85
CA GLY A 24 22.05 4.82 -13.09
C GLY A 24 20.97 5.79 -12.59
N GLY A 25 21.35 7.04 -12.41
CA GLY A 25 20.48 8.06 -11.81
C GLY A 25 20.46 8.01 -10.29
N GLU A 26 19.79 8.96 -9.70
CA GLU A 26 19.62 9.10 -8.25
C GLU A 26 18.16 9.35 -7.89
N VAL A 27 17.73 8.84 -6.75
CA VAL A 27 16.43 9.14 -6.15
C VAL A 27 16.65 10.05 -4.96
N GLU A 28 16.17 11.28 -5.05
CA GLU A 28 16.25 12.26 -3.98
C GLU A 28 14.85 12.57 -3.45
N PHE A 29 14.65 12.38 -2.15
CA PHE A 29 13.41 12.72 -1.48
C PHE A 29 13.48 14.12 -0.90
N GLY A 30 12.36 14.83 -0.96
CA GLY A 30 12.23 16.13 -0.31
C GLY A 30 12.35 16.05 1.21
N TYR A 31 12.50 17.20 1.85
CA TYR A 31 12.61 17.30 3.30
C TYR A 31 11.41 16.65 4.01
N GLN A 32 11.68 15.87 5.05
CA GLN A 32 10.67 15.14 5.85
C GLN A 32 9.82 14.10 5.09
N VAL A 33 10.20 13.67 3.89
CA VAL A 33 9.55 12.55 3.24
C VAL A 33 9.95 11.26 3.96
N THR A 34 8.93 10.52 4.39
CA THR A 34 9.06 9.18 4.98
C THR A 34 8.30 8.20 4.11
N THR A 35 8.98 7.18 3.63
CA THR A 35 8.44 6.24 2.65
C THR A 35 8.01 4.94 3.30
N GLY A 36 6.95 4.34 2.76
CA GLY A 36 6.56 2.97 3.05
C GLY A 36 6.36 2.20 1.75
N TYR A 37 6.86 0.98 1.69
CA TYR A 37 6.70 0.11 0.54
C TYR A 37 5.86 -1.10 0.88
N PHE A 38 4.82 -1.33 0.09
CA PHE A 38 4.01 -2.53 0.14
C PHE A 38 4.45 -3.46 -0.99
N ALA A 39 5.10 -4.56 -0.60
CA ALA A 39 5.39 -5.68 -1.50
C ALA A 39 4.25 -6.68 -1.48
N GLN A 40 4.04 -7.35 -2.59
CA GLN A 40 3.04 -8.41 -2.72
C GLN A 40 3.30 -9.61 -1.79
N GLU A 41 4.53 -9.81 -1.34
CA GLU A 41 4.93 -10.87 -0.41
C GLU A 41 4.90 -10.35 1.03
N HIS A 42 4.30 -11.14 1.94
CA HIS A 42 4.07 -10.77 3.35
C HIS A 42 5.16 -11.31 4.29
N ASP A 43 6.41 -11.38 3.82
CA ASP A 43 7.54 -11.97 4.57
C ASP A 43 7.89 -11.23 5.87
N ASN A 44 7.37 -10.02 6.05
CA ASN A 44 7.66 -9.17 7.20
C ASN A 44 6.71 -9.39 8.40
N LEU A 45 5.77 -10.33 8.32
CA LEU A 45 4.87 -10.64 9.42
C LEU A 45 5.48 -11.72 10.32
N ASP A 46 5.62 -11.39 11.61
CA ASP A 46 5.98 -12.35 12.65
C ASP A 46 4.79 -13.30 12.88
N PRO A 47 4.88 -14.60 12.54
CA PRO A 47 3.75 -15.51 12.57
C PRO A 47 3.14 -15.70 13.96
N GLU A 48 3.93 -15.53 15.03
CA GLU A 48 3.51 -15.71 16.43
C GLU A 48 2.94 -14.42 17.06
N ALA A 49 3.17 -13.27 16.42
CA ALA A 49 2.66 -12.01 16.93
C ALA A 49 1.18 -11.78 16.57
N SER A 50 0.43 -11.19 17.49
CA SER A 50 -0.93 -10.76 17.22
C SER A 50 -0.98 -9.53 16.30
N LEU A 51 -2.15 -9.28 15.69
CA LEU A 51 -2.35 -8.10 14.86
C LEU A 51 -2.05 -6.81 15.63
N ILE A 52 -2.52 -6.73 16.87
CA ILE A 52 -2.32 -5.53 17.69
C ILE A 52 -0.84 -5.36 18.08
N ASP A 53 -0.08 -6.45 18.24
CA ASP A 53 1.34 -6.38 18.54
C ASP A 53 2.14 -5.91 17.32
N HIS A 54 1.76 -6.35 16.12
CA HIS A 54 2.31 -5.79 14.89
C HIS A 54 2.11 -4.28 14.81
N MET A 55 0.89 -3.80 15.08
CA MET A 55 0.60 -2.37 15.08
C MET A 55 1.42 -1.61 16.12
N ARG A 56 1.56 -2.15 17.35
CA ARG A 56 2.38 -1.54 18.41
C ARG A 56 3.85 -1.42 18.03
N ARG A 57 4.43 -2.45 17.42
CA ARG A 57 5.83 -2.46 16.98
C ARG A 57 6.11 -1.44 15.89
N HIS A 58 5.14 -1.16 15.01
CA HIS A 58 5.27 -0.22 13.90
C HIS A 58 4.84 1.20 14.26
N ALA A 59 4.05 1.38 15.31
CA ALA A 59 3.62 2.69 15.76
C ALA A 59 4.79 3.47 16.37
N PRO A 60 5.09 4.69 15.88
CA PRO A 60 6.13 5.52 16.49
C PRO A 60 5.80 5.86 17.94
N VAL A 61 6.69 5.54 18.87
CA VAL A 61 6.51 5.76 20.34
C VAL A 61 6.14 7.21 20.67
N ARG A 62 6.71 8.17 19.94
CA ARG A 62 6.46 9.62 20.13
C ARG A 62 4.99 10.03 19.95
N LEU A 63 4.16 9.16 19.36
CA LEU A 63 2.76 9.46 19.09
C LEU A 63 1.85 9.14 20.26
N GLY A 64 2.29 8.32 21.19
CA GLY A 64 1.50 7.90 22.33
C GLY A 64 0.18 7.25 21.95
N LEU A 65 0.13 6.55 20.79
CA LEU A 65 -1.10 5.89 20.33
C LEU A 65 -1.56 4.87 21.35
N THR A 66 -2.82 4.97 21.72
CA THR A 66 -3.46 4.00 22.63
C THR A 66 -3.82 2.71 21.87
N GLU A 67 -4.09 1.65 22.61
CA GLU A 67 -4.61 0.42 22.01
C GLU A 67 -5.92 0.68 21.25
N THR A 68 -6.76 1.57 21.74
CA THR A 68 -8.02 1.95 21.09
C THR A 68 -7.73 2.59 19.72
N ASP A 69 -6.72 3.45 19.61
CA ASP A 69 -6.34 4.06 18.32
C ASP A 69 -5.85 3.00 17.33
N LEU A 70 -4.99 2.09 17.78
CA LEU A 70 -4.47 0.99 16.95
C LEU A 70 -5.58 0.04 16.49
N ARG A 71 -6.52 -0.28 17.38
CA ARG A 71 -7.72 -1.09 17.03
C ARG A 71 -8.63 -0.36 16.05
N GLY A 72 -8.77 0.97 16.20
CA GLY A 72 -9.49 1.79 15.24
C GLY A 72 -8.88 1.72 13.85
N MET A 73 -7.55 1.83 13.73
CA MET A 73 -6.84 1.68 12.46
C MET A 73 -7.02 0.29 11.85
N LEU A 74 -6.89 -0.78 12.62
CA LEU A 74 -7.19 -2.14 12.15
C LEU A 74 -8.63 -2.27 11.67
N GLY A 75 -9.57 -1.63 12.38
CA GLY A 75 -11.00 -1.60 12.04
C GLY A 75 -11.28 -0.97 10.68
N MET A 76 -10.51 0.04 10.25
CA MET A 76 -10.62 0.64 8.90
C MET A 76 -10.39 -0.40 7.79
N PHE A 77 -9.56 -1.40 8.06
CA PHE A 77 -9.29 -2.51 7.14
C PHE A 77 -10.19 -3.73 7.38
N GLY A 78 -11.25 -3.60 8.20
CA GLY A 78 -12.14 -4.71 8.54
C GLY A 78 -11.52 -5.76 9.48
N LEU A 79 -10.40 -5.44 10.15
CA LEU A 79 -9.73 -6.29 11.13
C LEU A 79 -10.12 -5.84 12.54
N SER A 80 -11.29 -6.27 13.03
CA SER A 80 -11.86 -5.78 14.29
C SER A 80 -12.28 -6.90 15.26
N GLY A 81 -12.77 -6.52 16.44
CA GLY A 81 -13.26 -7.44 17.47
C GLY A 81 -12.14 -8.27 18.08
N THR A 82 -12.40 -9.57 18.29
CA THR A 82 -11.41 -10.51 18.83
C THR A 82 -10.28 -10.83 17.86
N LYS A 83 -10.47 -10.57 16.58
CA LYS A 83 -9.48 -10.83 15.53
C LYS A 83 -8.15 -10.08 15.78
N VAL A 84 -8.20 -8.89 16.38
CA VAL A 84 -6.99 -8.11 16.66
C VAL A 84 -5.98 -8.83 17.56
N PHE A 85 -6.43 -9.83 18.33
CA PHE A 85 -5.61 -10.64 19.22
C PHE A 85 -5.19 -11.99 18.63
N GLN A 86 -5.59 -12.29 17.38
CA GLN A 86 -5.17 -13.51 16.69
C GLN A 86 -3.72 -13.38 16.22
N GLU A 87 -3.02 -14.50 16.19
CA GLU A 87 -1.68 -14.61 15.61
C GLU A 87 -1.75 -14.44 14.08
N SER A 88 -0.77 -13.75 13.51
CA SER A 88 -0.75 -13.47 12.08
C SER A 88 -0.61 -14.74 11.22
N ALA A 89 -0.08 -15.84 11.77
CA ALA A 89 -0.04 -17.14 11.12
C ALA A 89 -1.43 -17.67 10.75
N THR A 90 -2.48 -17.32 11.52
CA THR A 90 -3.85 -17.79 11.31
C THR A 90 -4.64 -16.98 10.27
N LEU A 91 -4.07 -15.90 9.77
CA LEU A 91 -4.71 -15.01 8.81
C LEU A 91 -4.71 -15.60 7.40
N SER A 92 -5.81 -15.37 6.68
CA SER A 92 -5.84 -15.56 5.22
C SER A 92 -4.88 -14.59 4.50
N GLY A 93 -4.54 -14.88 3.26
CA GLY A 93 -3.70 -13.98 2.45
C GLY A 93 -4.23 -12.55 2.39
N GLY A 94 -5.54 -12.38 2.15
CA GLY A 94 -6.17 -11.07 2.13
C GLY A 94 -6.15 -10.35 3.48
N GLU A 95 -6.24 -11.07 4.59
CA GLU A 95 -6.12 -10.48 5.92
C GLU A 95 -4.68 -10.05 6.23
N LYS A 96 -3.69 -10.81 5.77
CA LYS A 96 -2.26 -10.42 5.84
C LYS A 96 -2.00 -9.15 5.04
N THR A 97 -2.55 -9.05 3.82
CA THR A 97 -2.51 -7.82 3.02
C THR A 97 -3.05 -6.62 3.79
N LYS A 98 -4.24 -6.76 4.38
CA LYS A 98 -4.88 -5.69 5.17
C LYS A 98 -4.07 -5.29 6.39
N LEU A 99 -3.49 -6.25 7.10
CA LEU A 99 -2.60 -5.99 8.23
C LEU A 99 -1.35 -5.23 7.79
N ALA A 100 -0.68 -5.67 6.72
CA ALA A 100 0.52 -5.01 6.20
C ALA A 100 0.25 -3.55 5.79
N LEU A 101 -0.88 -3.27 5.14
CA LEU A 101 -1.29 -1.90 4.81
C LEU A 101 -1.59 -1.06 6.05
N ALA A 102 -2.26 -1.62 7.07
CA ALA A 102 -2.50 -0.94 8.34
C ALA A 102 -1.18 -0.60 9.06
N MET A 103 -0.19 -1.50 9.03
CA MET A 103 1.15 -1.26 9.58
C MET A 103 1.88 -0.12 8.87
N LEU A 104 1.78 -0.01 7.54
CA LEU A 104 2.34 1.10 6.79
C LEU A 104 1.70 2.44 7.16
N MET A 105 0.40 2.46 7.36
CA MET A 105 -0.32 3.69 7.73
C MET A 105 0.00 4.13 9.16
N VAL A 106 0.10 3.20 10.11
CA VAL A 106 0.45 3.54 11.50
C VAL A 106 1.90 4.01 11.63
N GLY A 107 2.79 3.54 10.76
CA GLY A 107 4.21 3.93 10.70
C GLY A 107 4.46 5.40 10.38
N ARG A 108 3.41 6.17 10.07
CA ARG A 108 3.48 7.59 9.66
C ARG A 108 4.34 7.86 8.44
N ASN A 109 4.31 6.97 7.51
CA ASN A 109 4.78 7.28 6.17
C ASN A 109 3.90 8.38 5.57
N ASN A 110 4.48 9.30 4.83
CA ASN A 110 3.73 10.31 4.07
C ASN A 110 3.82 10.10 2.55
N LEU A 111 4.56 9.07 2.14
CA LEU A 111 4.61 8.56 0.78
C LEU A 111 4.55 7.04 0.81
N LEU A 112 3.55 6.46 0.17
CA LEU A 112 3.42 5.00 0.01
C LEU A 112 3.67 4.59 -1.43
N PHE A 113 4.46 3.54 -1.57
CA PHE A 113 4.64 2.80 -2.81
C PHE A 113 3.85 1.49 -2.70
N LEU A 114 2.84 1.32 -3.53
CA LEU A 114 1.94 0.18 -3.49
C LEU A 114 2.03 -0.62 -4.80
N ASP A 115 2.46 -1.87 -4.68
CA ASP A 115 2.57 -2.80 -5.80
C ASP A 115 1.46 -3.84 -5.71
N GLU A 116 0.43 -3.69 -6.57
CA GLU A 116 -0.74 -4.57 -6.65
C GLU A 116 -1.40 -4.87 -5.29
N PRO A 117 -1.79 -3.84 -4.50
CA PRO A 117 -2.26 -4.03 -3.12
C PRO A 117 -3.62 -4.73 -3.01
N THR A 118 -4.34 -4.90 -4.12
CA THR A 118 -5.64 -5.59 -4.18
C THR A 118 -5.57 -7.03 -4.63
N ASN A 119 -4.37 -7.52 -4.99
CA ASN A 119 -4.21 -8.91 -5.37
C ASN A 119 -4.63 -9.85 -4.24
N ASN A 120 -5.40 -10.88 -4.60
CA ASN A 120 -5.94 -11.88 -3.68
C ASN A 120 -6.93 -11.34 -2.63
N LEU A 121 -7.48 -10.14 -2.83
CA LEU A 121 -8.55 -9.61 -2.00
C LEU A 121 -9.92 -9.97 -2.59
N ASP A 122 -10.83 -10.39 -1.72
CA ASP A 122 -12.26 -10.48 -2.02
C ASP A 122 -12.87 -9.07 -2.15
N PRO A 123 -14.00 -8.90 -2.86
CA PRO A 123 -14.58 -7.58 -3.10
C PRO A 123 -14.80 -6.72 -1.83
N PRO A 124 -15.35 -7.26 -0.71
CA PRO A 124 -15.48 -6.49 0.52
C PRO A 124 -14.14 -6.03 1.12
N SER A 125 -13.10 -6.88 1.06
CA SER A 125 -11.75 -6.51 1.52
C SER A 125 -11.11 -5.45 0.65
N ARG A 126 -11.30 -5.52 -0.67
CA ARG A 126 -10.85 -4.52 -1.63
C ARG A 126 -11.47 -3.16 -1.34
N GLN A 127 -12.79 -3.12 -1.10
CA GLN A 127 -13.49 -1.91 -0.74
C GLN A 127 -12.95 -1.29 0.56
N ALA A 128 -12.74 -2.10 1.61
CA ALA A 128 -12.21 -1.61 2.88
C ALA A 128 -10.80 -1.01 2.71
N VAL A 129 -9.94 -1.62 1.88
CA VAL A 129 -8.60 -1.10 1.57
C VAL A 129 -8.71 0.22 0.80
N ALA A 130 -9.58 0.31 -0.21
CA ALA A 130 -9.76 1.52 -0.98
C ALA A 130 -10.28 2.67 -0.10
N ASP A 131 -11.25 2.42 0.78
CA ASP A 131 -11.79 3.43 1.71
C ASP A 131 -10.70 3.93 2.68
N ALA A 132 -9.89 3.00 3.24
CA ALA A 132 -8.82 3.37 4.15
C ALA A 132 -7.74 4.22 3.47
N LEU A 133 -7.33 3.84 2.25
CA LEU A 133 -6.31 4.58 1.49
C LEU A 133 -6.84 5.93 0.97
N SER A 134 -8.11 6.02 0.57
CA SER A 134 -8.74 7.28 0.15
C SER A 134 -8.85 8.29 1.30
N ALA A 135 -9.04 7.81 2.52
CA ALA A 135 -9.08 8.65 3.73
C ALA A 135 -7.67 9.10 4.18
N TRP A 136 -6.63 8.44 3.71
CA TRP A 136 -5.25 8.75 4.10
C TRP A 136 -4.74 10.02 3.43
N LYS A 137 -3.94 10.82 4.15
CA LYS A 137 -3.54 12.18 3.73
C LYS A 137 -2.17 12.26 3.04
N GLY A 138 -1.48 11.15 2.91
CA GLY A 138 -0.17 11.11 2.24
C GLY A 138 -0.28 10.97 0.72
N ALA A 139 0.87 10.94 0.06
CA ALA A 139 0.99 10.66 -1.37
C ALA A 139 1.11 9.15 -1.62
N ILE A 140 0.49 8.66 -2.68
CA ILE A 140 0.54 7.25 -3.08
C ILE A 140 1.09 7.15 -4.50
N ILE A 141 2.08 6.29 -4.70
CA ILE A 141 2.50 5.82 -6.01
C ILE A 141 2.03 4.38 -6.14
N LEU A 142 1.10 4.13 -7.05
CA LEU A 142 0.38 2.87 -7.21
C LEU A 142 0.73 2.20 -8.53
N VAL A 143 0.99 0.90 -8.48
CA VAL A 143 0.88 -0.03 -9.60
C VAL A 143 -0.35 -0.90 -9.34
N SER A 144 -1.31 -0.93 -10.25
CA SER A 144 -2.49 -1.79 -10.16
C SER A 144 -3.11 -1.99 -11.54
N HIS A 145 -3.66 -3.19 -11.75
CA HIS A 145 -4.50 -3.53 -12.89
C HIS A 145 -6.01 -3.52 -12.55
N ASP A 146 -6.36 -3.18 -11.31
CA ASP A 146 -7.73 -3.11 -10.82
C ASP A 146 -8.33 -1.73 -11.11
N THR A 147 -9.17 -1.65 -12.15
CA THR A 147 -9.76 -0.39 -12.62
C THR A 147 -10.67 0.26 -11.58
N GLU A 148 -11.49 -0.54 -10.87
CA GLU A 148 -12.41 -0.02 -9.85
C GLU A 148 -11.65 0.58 -8.67
N PHE A 149 -10.59 -0.10 -8.25
CA PHE A 149 -9.72 0.38 -7.19
C PHE A 149 -8.98 1.66 -7.56
N VAL A 150 -8.44 1.74 -8.79
CA VAL A 150 -7.77 2.94 -9.30
C VAL A 150 -8.75 4.11 -9.40
N GLU A 151 -9.97 3.89 -9.92
CA GLU A 151 -11.01 4.90 -10.01
C GLU A 151 -11.40 5.44 -8.62
N GLN A 152 -11.57 4.57 -7.64
CA GLN A 152 -11.93 4.94 -6.27
C GLN A 152 -10.84 5.77 -5.57
N LEU A 153 -9.56 5.50 -5.83
CA LEU A 153 -8.45 6.30 -5.31
C LEU A 153 -8.29 7.64 -6.00
N ALA A 154 -8.94 7.85 -7.15
CA ALA A 154 -8.96 9.08 -7.93
C ALA A 154 -7.55 9.71 -8.10
N PRO A 155 -6.61 9.02 -8.76
CA PRO A 155 -5.25 9.53 -8.90
C PRO A 155 -5.22 10.85 -9.67
N THR A 156 -4.26 11.71 -9.34
CA THR A 156 -4.12 13.02 -10.01
C THR A 156 -3.24 12.94 -11.25
N LYS A 157 -2.31 12.00 -11.28
CA LYS A 157 -1.33 11.84 -12.37
C LYS A 157 -1.17 10.39 -12.76
N VAL A 158 -0.74 10.19 -13.99
CA VAL A 158 -0.33 8.89 -14.53
C VAL A 158 1.14 8.98 -14.98
N LEU A 159 1.90 7.94 -14.69
CA LEU A 159 3.23 7.70 -15.25
C LEU A 159 3.13 6.52 -16.22
N LEU A 160 3.41 6.77 -17.48
CA LEU A 160 3.35 5.78 -18.55
C LEU A 160 4.70 5.08 -18.71
N MET A 161 4.69 3.78 -18.69
CA MET A 161 5.87 2.94 -18.86
C MET A 161 5.81 2.17 -20.18
N PRO A 162 6.93 1.97 -20.88
CA PRO A 162 8.32 2.25 -20.45
C PRO A 162 8.81 3.69 -20.74
N ASP A 163 8.03 4.53 -21.40
CA ASP A 163 8.46 5.82 -21.94
C ASP A 163 8.77 6.87 -20.85
N GLY A 164 8.29 6.66 -19.62
CA GLY A 164 8.48 7.58 -18.50
C GLY A 164 7.68 8.88 -18.63
N GLN A 165 6.68 8.94 -19.53
CA GLN A 165 5.85 10.12 -19.71
C GLN A 165 4.90 10.29 -18.53
N VAL A 166 4.83 11.51 -18.00
CA VAL A 166 3.88 11.89 -16.94
C VAL A 166 2.77 12.75 -17.51
N ASP A 167 1.52 12.40 -17.23
CA ASP A 167 0.35 13.14 -17.65
C ASP A 167 -0.67 13.25 -16.49
N TYR A 168 -1.71 14.08 -16.68
CA TYR A 168 -2.83 14.09 -15.77
C TYR A 168 -3.69 12.85 -15.97
N PHE A 169 -4.19 12.31 -14.85
CA PHE A 169 -5.09 11.16 -14.92
C PHE A 169 -6.47 11.59 -15.43
N SER A 170 -7.03 10.80 -16.34
CA SER A 170 -8.42 10.89 -16.80
C SER A 170 -8.98 9.46 -16.92
N ASN A 171 -10.31 9.33 -17.01
CA ASN A 171 -10.95 8.03 -17.14
C ASN A 171 -10.57 7.26 -18.43
N GLU A 172 -10.06 7.95 -19.45
CA GLU A 172 -9.52 7.31 -20.66
C GLU A 172 -8.34 6.38 -20.37
N TRP A 173 -7.61 6.63 -19.25
CA TRP A 173 -6.51 5.77 -18.82
C TRP A 173 -6.97 4.45 -18.18
N LEU A 174 -8.27 4.34 -17.79
CA LEU A 174 -8.80 3.11 -17.18
C LEU A 174 -8.74 1.91 -18.13
N ASP A 175 -8.91 2.13 -19.42
CA ASP A 175 -8.77 1.06 -20.42
C ASP A 175 -7.35 0.49 -20.43
N LEU A 176 -6.32 1.32 -20.22
CA LEU A 176 -4.93 0.88 -20.09
C LEU A 176 -4.64 0.21 -18.74
N VAL A 177 -5.36 0.55 -17.67
CA VAL A 177 -5.24 -0.13 -16.38
C VAL A 177 -5.59 -1.61 -16.52
N SER A 178 -6.67 -1.93 -17.24
CA SER A 178 -7.12 -3.31 -17.43
C SER A 178 -6.15 -4.18 -18.25
N LEU A 179 -5.25 -3.56 -19.01
CA LEU A 179 -4.23 -4.22 -19.84
C LEU A 179 -2.87 -4.34 -19.15
N ALA A 180 -2.73 -3.74 -17.99
CA ALA A 180 -1.48 -3.66 -17.24
C ALA A 180 -1.26 -4.91 -16.41
#